data_1020bde9b48d378955632f9c0de98e79
#
_entry.id   1020bde9b48d378955632f9c0de98e79
#
_cell.length_a   1.000
_cell.length_b   1.000
_cell.length_c   1.000
_cell.angle_alpha   90.00
_cell.angle_beta   90.00
_cell.angle_gamma   90.00
#
_symmetry.space_group_name_H-M   'P 1'
#
loop_
_entity.id
_entity.type
_entity.pdbx_description
1 polymer ?
#
loop_
_entity_poly.entity_id
_entity_poly.type
_entity_poly.pdbx_seq_one_letter_code
_entity_poly.pdbx_strand_id
1 'polypeptide(L)'
;HKSSHSFPTRRSSDLTVDAAMQAGAERNNLVLPSFPYSRQHKKKGREGLTAARVSQMLENLGVSRIITLDIHSREIENAFNRMRLENLHASLQIIEKLIGIIDISSSDLVVLSPDTGAVDRNKFYANTLHKPLALLYKERDYSKVSKNAAESNITDMRLLGDVAGKTVFMADDMIGTGGTLLKGMKSIKEMGASRIICAASLPLFSGSAIEDFDAAYRQ
;
A
#
# COMPACT_ATOMS: atom_id res chain seq x y z
N HIS A 1 8.77 5.96 -24.47
CA HIS A 1 9.29 6.14 -23.12
C HIS A 1 9.74 4.80 -22.58
N LYS A 2 11.06 4.60 -22.55
CA LYS A 2 11.71 3.44 -21.97
C LYS A 2 11.70 3.59 -20.45
N SER A 3 10.73 3.03 -19.75
CA SER A 3 10.93 2.71 -18.35
C SER A 3 11.67 1.39 -18.27
N SER A 4 12.98 1.46 -18.33
CA SER A 4 13.88 0.33 -18.07
C SER A 4 13.97 0.09 -16.55
N HIS A 5 12.84 -0.19 -15.91
CA HIS A 5 12.86 -0.80 -14.60
C HIS A 5 12.88 -2.32 -14.78
N SER A 6 13.99 -2.81 -15.34
CA SER A 6 14.40 -4.18 -15.11
C SER A 6 14.70 -4.29 -13.64
N PHE A 7 13.80 -4.90 -12.87
CA PHE A 7 14.07 -5.23 -11.48
C PHE A 7 15.29 -6.13 -11.42
N PRO A 8 16.46 -5.64 -10.93
CA PRO A 8 17.63 -6.47 -10.76
C PRO A 8 17.36 -7.65 -9.81
N THR A 9 16.43 -7.45 -8.88
CA THR A 9 16.00 -8.42 -7.86
C THR A 9 15.39 -9.69 -8.43
N ARG A 10 14.72 -9.65 -9.58
CA ARG A 10 14.09 -10.86 -10.15
C ARG A 10 15.14 -11.85 -10.68
N ARG A 11 16.06 -11.40 -11.53
CA ARG A 11 17.11 -12.27 -12.07
C ARG A 11 18.05 -12.79 -10.98
N SER A 12 18.35 -11.97 -9.98
CA SER A 12 19.22 -12.39 -8.89
C SER A 12 18.52 -13.42 -7.98
N SER A 13 17.22 -13.29 -7.69
CA SER A 13 16.48 -14.28 -6.91
C SER A 13 16.34 -15.61 -7.67
N ASP A 14 16.06 -15.57 -8.97
CA ASP A 14 15.95 -16.76 -9.80
C ASP A 14 17.27 -17.53 -9.82
N LEU A 15 18.39 -16.86 -10.09
CA LEU A 15 19.72 -17.46 -10.10
C LEU A 15 20.15 -17.97 -8.71
N THR A 16 19.81 -17.26 -7.65
CA THR A 16 20.15 -17.67 -6.28
C THR A 16 19.38 -18.92 -5.88
N VAL A 17 18.09 -19.00 -6.19
CA VAL A 17 17.28 -20.19 -5.91
C VAL A 17 17.79 -21.39 -6.72
N ASP A 18 18.09 -21.21 -8.02
CA ASP A 18 18.62 -22.28 -8.86
C ASP A 18 19.96 -22.77 -8.31
N ALA A 19 20.90 -21.88 -7.96
CA ALA A 19 22.17 -22.25 -7.38
C ALA A 19 22.03 -23.01 -6.05
N ALA A 20 21.09 -22.60 -5.19
CA ALA A 20 20.78 -23.31 -3.94
C ALA A 20 20.26 -24.72 -4.20
N MET A 21 19.37 -24.87 -5.19
CA MET A 21 18.83 -26.19 -5.59
C MET A 21 19.96 -27.08 -6.12
N GLN A 22 20.82 -26.57 -6.98
CA GLN A 22 22.00 -27.31 -7.50
C GLN A 22 22.98 -27.70 -6.38
N ALA A 23 23.05 -26.90 -5.33
CA ALA A 23 23.85 -27.21 -4.14
C ALA A 23 23.18 -28.21 -3.16
N GLY A 24 22.00 -28.73 -3.50
CA GLY A 24 21.29 -29.73 -2.68
C GLY A 24 20.40 -29.15 -1.58
N ALA A 25 19.97 -27.90 -1.68
CA ALA A 25 19.01 -27.32 -0.74
C ALA A 25 17.64 -28.03 -0.87
N GLU A 26 17.14 -28.58 0.23
CA GLU A 26 15.84 -29.27 0.27
C GLU A 26 14.67 -28.29 0.29
N ARG A 27 14.88 -27.07 0.81
CA ARG A 27 13.86 -26.03 0.94
C ARG A 27 14.45 -24.65 0.71
N ASN A 28 13.77 -23.86 -0.12
CA ASN A 28 14.12 -22.47 -0.40
C ASN A 28 13.04 -21.56 0.15
N ASN A 29 13.37 -20.74 1.16
CA ASN A 29 12.51 -19.68 1.68
C ASN A 29 13.03 -18.34 1.15
N LEU A 30 12.15 -17.60 0.44
CA LEU A 30 12.50 -16.34 -0.17
C LEU A 30 11.88 -15.20 0.62
N VAL A 31 12.72 -14.28 1.12
CA VAL A 31 12.27 -13.07 1.82
C VAL A 31 12.18 -11.94 0.80
N LEU A 32 10.96 -11.51 0.52
CA LEU A 32 10.65 -10.40 -0.38
C LEU A 32 9.87 -9.35 0.43
N PRO A 33 10.53 -8.37 1.04
CA PRO A 33 9.83 -7.34 1.83
C PRO A 33 8.71 -6.66 1.04
N SER A 34 8.92 -6.45 -0.26
CA SER A 34 7.88 -6.01 -1.19
C SER A 34 7.63 -7.08 -2.23
N PHE A 35 6.40 -7.62 -2.28
CA PHE A 35 6.05 -8.61 -3.30
C PHE A 35 5.95 -7.94 -4.68
N PRO A 36 6.75 -8.40 -5.67
CA PRO A 36 6.82 -7.74 -6.98
C PRO A 36 5.48 -7.82 -7.70
N TYR A 37 5.11 -6.72 -8.36
CA TYR A 37 3.85 -6.56 -9.10
C TYR A 37 2.58 -6.76 -8.27
N SER A 38 2.62 -6.61 -6.95
CA SER A 38 1.47 -6.79 -6.06
C SER A 38 0.26 -5.89 -6.43
N ARG A 39 0.50 -4.74 -7.06
CA ARG A 39 -0.56 -3.85 -7.59
C ARG A 39 -1.29 -4.39 -8.83
N GLN A 40 -0.72 -5.41 -9.51
CA GLN A 40 -1.30 -6.05 -10.70
C GLN A 40 -1.93 -7.40 -10.33
N HIS A 41 -2.75 -7.40 -9.27
CA HIS A 41 -3.44 -8.57 -8.72
C HIS A 41 -4.80 -8.84 -9.36
N LYS A 42 -5.32 -7.91 -10.15
CA LYS A 42 -6.59 -8.01 -10.90
C LYS A 42 -6.35 -7.67 -12.36
N LYS A 43 -7.07 -8.35 -13.24
CA LYS A 43 -7.09 -8.01 -14.66
C LYS A 43 -7.93 -6.76 -14.89
N LYS A 44 -7.40 -5.79 -15.61
CA LYS A 44 -8.13 -4.64 -16.12
C LYS A 44 -8.13 -4.73 -17.65
N GLY A 45 -9.25 -5.13 -18.22
CA GLY A 45 -9.35 -5.33 -19.67
C GLY A 45 -8.45 -6.47 -20.17
N ARG A 46 -7.55 -6.18 -21.10
CA ARG A 46 -6.64 -7.15 -21.74
C ARG A 46 -5.25 -7.27 -21.07
N GLU A 47 -5.11 -6.72 -19.87
CA GLU A 47 -3.84 -6.77 -19.13
C GLU A 47 -3.54 -8.18 -18.59
N GLY A 48 -2.24 -8.47 -18.44
CA GLY A 48 -1.79 -9.71 -17.80
C GLY A 48 -2.02 -9.66 -16.28
N LEU A 49 -2.28 -10.82 -15.67
CA LEU A 49 -2.31 -10.97 -14.22
C LEU A 49 -0.89 -11.20 -13.69
N THR A 50 -0.09 -10.12 -13.61
CA THR A 50 1.36 -10.21 -13.41
C THR A 50 1.73 -10.77 -12.04
N ALA A 51 1.02 -10.39 -10.98
CA ALA A 51 1.26 -10.93 -9.64
C ALA A 51 1.13 -12.46 -9.61
N ALA A 52 0.08 -13.01 -10.22
CA ALA A 52 -0.12 -14.46 -10.30
C ALA A 52 0.97 -15.15 -11.15
N ARG A 53 1.39 -14.53 -12.24
CA ARG A 53 2.46 -15.09 -13.08
C ARG A 53 3.79 -15.15 -12.34
N VAL A 54 4.13 -14.10 -11.60
CA VAL A 54 5.34 -14.09 -10.76
C VAL A 54 5.25 -15.17 -9.68
N SER A 55 4.10 -15.32 -9.03
CA SER A 55 3.88 -16.39 -8.05
C SER A 55 4.15 -17.78 -8.63
N GLN A 56 3.55 -18.09 -9.79
CA GLN A 56 3.73 -19.36 -10.50
C GLN A 56 5.18 -19.59 -10.93
N MET A 57 5.88 -18.53 -11.36
CA MET A 57 7.29 -18.65 -11.75
C MET A 57 8.19 -18.98 -10.57
N LEU A 58 8.00 -18.34 -9.43
CA LEU A 58 8.76 -18.61 -8.21
C LEU A 58 8.47 -20.03 -7.69
N GLU A 59 7.22 -20.47 -7.77
CA GLU A 59 6.85 -21.84 -7.40
C GLU A 59 7.51 -22.88 -8.30
N ASN A 60 7.55 -22.64 -9.61
CA ASN A 60 8.20 -23.54 -10.58
C ASN A 60 9.74 -23.57 -10.45
N LEU A 61 10.34 -22.50 -9.89
CA LEU A 61 11.76 -22.47 -9.55
C LEU A 61 12.11 -23.26 -8.28
N GLY A 62 11.12 -23.82 -7.57
CA GLY A 62 11.36 -24.59 -6.36
C GLY A 62 11.35 -23.77 -5.07
N VAL A 63 10.80 -22.55 -5.09
CA VAL A 63 10.57 -21.77 -3.87
C VAL A 63 9.48 -22.46 -3.06
N SER A 64 9.79 -22.78 -1.80
CA SER A 64 8.86 -23.46 -0.89
C SER A 64 7.99 -22.49 -0.10
N ARG A 65 8.53 -21.29 0.17
CA ARG A 65 7.86 -20.25 0.96
C ARG A 65 8.33 -18.86 0.54
N ILE A 66 7.41 -17.92 0.50
CA ILE A 66 7.70 -16.48 0.42
C ILE A 66 7.29 -15.83 1.72
N ILE A 67 8.16 -14.98 2.25
CA ILE A 67 7.90 -14.10 3.39
C ILE A 67 7.88 -12.68 2.85
N THR A 68 6.77 -11.97 3.03
CA THR A 68 6.57 -10.59 2.56
C THR A 68 5.98 -9.72 3.66
N LEU A 69 6.01 -8.40 3.47
CA LEU A 69 5.46 -7.44 4.42
C LEU A 69 4.27 -6.72 3.80
N ASP A 70 3.13 -6.74 4.48
CA ASP A 70 1.90 -6.01 4.11
C ASP A 70 1.59 -6.05 2.61
N ILE A 71 1.40 -7.24 2.07
CA ILE A 71 1.09 -7.43 0.64
C ILE A 71 -0.10 -6.56 0.22
N HIS A 72 -0.01 -5.94 -0.96
CA HIS A 72 -1.02 -5.00 -1.45
C HIS A 72 -2.45 -5.56 -1.50
N SER A 73 -2.59 -6.84 -1.84
CA SER A 73 -3.89 -7.53 -1.85
C SER A 73 -3.73 -8.98 -1.44
N ARG A 74 -4.59 -9.45 -0.53
CA ARG A 74 -4.66 -10.86 -0.15
C ARG A 74 -5.08 -11.78 -1.28
N GLU A 75 -5.75 -11.28 -2.31
CA GLU A 75 -6.15 -12.06 -3.48
C GLU A 75 -4.95 -12.72 -4.20
N ILE A 76 -3.74 -12.19 -4.00
CA ILE A 76 -2.50 -12.78 -4.53
C ILE A 76 -2.26 -14.18 -3.96
N GLU A 77 -2.71 -14.47 -2.74
CA GLU A 77 -2.61 -15.79 -2.12
C GLU A 77 -3.28 -16.88 -2.97
N ASN A 78 -4.33 -16.54 -3.70
CA ASN A 78 -5.04 -17.47 -4.58
C ASN A 78 -4.22 -17.91 -5.80
N ALA A 79 -3.07 -17.30 -6.07
CA ALA A 79 -2.18 -17.68 -7.15
C ALA A 79 -1.17 -18.76 -6.78
N PHE A 80 -1.06 -19.10 -5.50
CA PHE A 80 -0.15 -20.11 -4.99
C PHE A 80 -0.85 -21.46 -4.88
N ASN A 81 -0.19 -22.52 -5.34
CA ASN A 81 -0.71 -23.90 -5.21
C ASN A 81 0.01 -24.69 -4.11
N ARG A 82 1.33 -24.78 -4.21
CA ARG A 82 2.18 -25.57 -3.30
C ARG A 82 3.07 -24.68 -2.43
N MET A 83 3.49 -23.55 -2.97
CA MET A 83 4.29 -22.56 -2.26
C MET A 83 3.45 -21.84 -1.20
N ARG A 84 4.04 -21.55 -0.04
CA ARG A 84 3.35 -20.84 1.04
C ARG A 84 3.71 -19.36 1.01
N LEU A 85 2.71 -18.51 1.25
CA LEU A 85 2.90 -17.08 1.47
C LEU A 85 2.74 -16.77 2.95
N GLU A 86 3.77 -16.17 3.53
CA GLU A 86 3.75 -15.61 4.89
C GLU A 86 3.72 -14.09 4.76
N ASN A 87 2.55 -13.52 4.95
CA ASN A 87 2.37 -12.07 4.91
C ASN A 87 2.48 -11.50 6.33
N LEU A 88 3.63 -10.92 6.64
CA LEU A 88 3.87 -10.22 7.90
C LEU A 88 3.22 -8.84 7.88
N HIS A 89 2.91 -8.32 9.07
CA HIS A 89 2.29 -7.01 9.21
C HIS A 89 3.14 -6.08 10.08
N ALA A 90 3.37 -4.86 9.59
CA ALA A 90 4.07 -3.81 10.35
C ALA A 90 3.17 -3.11 11.38
N SER A 91 1.94 -3.59 11.56
CA SER A 91 0.92 -2.90 12.36
C SER A 91 1.34 -2.68 13.82
N LEU A 92 2.04 -3.64 14.43
CA LEU A 92 2.52 -3.49 15.80
C LEU A 92 3.52 -2.34 15.92
N GLN A 93 4.54 -2.32 15.05
CA GLN A 93 5.57 -1.29 15.03
C GLN A 93 4.99 0.10 14.74
N ILE A 94 3.98 0.16 13.85
CA ILE A 94 3.27 1.40 13.54
C ILE A 94 2.49 1.89 14.75
N ILE A 95 1.79 1.02 15.47
CA ILE A 95 1.04 1.37 16.68
C ILE A 95 1.99 1.82 17.79
N GLU A 96 3.08 1.09 18.04
CA GLU A 96 4.10 1.47 19.02
C GLU A 96 4.67 2.87 18.74
N LYS A 97 4.96 3.14 17.46
CA LYS A 97 5.44 4.46 17.05
C LYS A 97 4.37 5.53 17.23
N LEU A 98 3.12 5.22 16.90
CA LEU A 98 1.98 6.15 17.02
C LEU A 98 1.77 6.57 18.48
N ILE A 99 1.82 5.63 19.44
CA ILE A 99 1.75 5.88 20.89
C ILE A 99 2.84 6.87 21.34
N GLY A 100 4.01 6.82 20.74
CA GLY A 100 5.12 7.75 21.05
C GLY A 100 4.94 9.17 20.51
N ILE A 101 3.97 9.43 19.64
CA ILE A 101 3.78 10.73 18.98
C ILE A 101 2.44 11.40 19.30
N ILE A 102 1.42 10.64 19.68
CA ILE A 102 0.08 11.15 20.04
C ILE A 102 -0.50 10.41 21.24
N ASP A 103 -1.44 11.05 21.92
CA ASP A 103 -2.29 10.38 22.88
C ASP A 103 -3.36 9.56 22.15
N ILE A 104 -3.17 8.22 22.10
CA ILE A 104 -4.13 7.30 21.48
C ILE A 104 -5.44 7.19 22.27
N SER A 105 -5.50 7.63 23.54
CA SER A 105 -6.74 7.62 24.34
C SER A 105 -7.67 8.79 24.00
N SER A 106 -7.13 9.87 23.39
CA SER A 106 -7.88 11.08 23.07
C SER A 106 -9.14 10.77 22.24
N SER A 107 -10.26 11.38 22.62
CA SER A 107 -11.53 11.34 21.87
C SER A 107 -11.39 11.97 20.48
N ASP A 108 -10.39 12.82 20.28
CA ASP A 108 -10.18 13.57 19.03
C ASP A 108 -9.37 12.79 18.00
N LEU A 109 -8.96 11.56 18.31
CA LEU A 109 -8.32 10.68 17.33
C LEU A 109 -9.36 9.95 16.47
N VAL A 110 -9.21 10.05 15.16
CA VAL A 110 -9.98 9.31 14.16
C VAL A 110 -9.05 8.58 13.21
N VAL A 111 -9.38 7.33 12.89
CA VAL A 111 -8.70 6.59 11.83
C VAL A 111 -9.41 6.86 10.51
N LEU A 112 -8.66 7.15 9.46
CA LEU A 112 -9.22 7.46 8.15
C LEU A 112 -8.64 6.54 7.09
N SER A 113 -9.52 5.94 6.29
CA SER A 113 -9.10 5.25 5.08
C SER A 113 -8.94 6.25 3.93
N PRO A 114 -7.76 6.34 3.30
CA PRO A 114 -7.51 7.31 2.22
C PRO A 114 -8.24 6.99 0.93
N ASP A 115 -8.70 5.75 0.76
CA ASP A 115 -9.53 5.29 -0.34
C ASP A 115 -10.25 3.99 0.03
N THR A 116 -11.08 3.48 -0.90
CA THR A 116 -11.83 2.23 -0.70
C THR A 116 -10.95 0.97 -0.67
N GLY A 117 -9.77 1.00 -1.26
CA GLY A 117 -8.83 -0.12 -1.27
C GLY A 117 -8.11 -0.33 0.06
N ALA A 118 -7.93 0.74 0.84
CA ALA A 118 -7.26 0.71 2.14
C ALA A 118 -8.23 0.51 3.33
N VAL A 119 -9.53 0.29 3.08
CA VAL A 119 -10.56 0.20 4.13
C VAL A 119 -10.25 -0.92 5.13
N ASP A 120 -9.95 -2.12 4.67
CA ASP A 120 -9.71 -3.26 5.57
C ASP A 120 -8.50 -3.02 6.48
N ARG A 121 -7.43 -2.41 5.95
CA ARG A 121 -6.25 -2.03 6.71
C ARG A 121 -6.59 -1.00 7.79
N ASN A 122 -7.27 0.07 7.43
CA ASN A 122 -7.60 1.13 8.37
C ASN A 122 -8.68 0.71 9.38
N LYS A 123 -9.59 -0.19 8.99
CA LYS A 123 -10.53 -0.84 9.91
C LYS A 123 -9.81 -1.64 10.99
N PHE A 124 -8.71 -2.33 10.66
CA PHE A 124 -7.89 -3.01 11.66
C PHE A 124 -7.36 -2.02 12.70
N TYR A 125 -6.78 -0.88 12.28
CA TYR A 125 -6.29 0.14 13.21
C TYR A 125 -7.43 0.78 14.02
N ALA A 126 -8.56 1.09 13.39
CA ALA A 126 -9.73 1.65 14.07
C ALA A 126 -10.23 0.73 15.18
N ASN A 127 -10.33 -0.58 14.89
CA ASN A 127 -10.74 -1.58 15.88
C ASN A 127 -9.71 -1.74 17.00
N THR A 128 -8.41 -1.84 16.66
CA THR A 128 -7.33 -2.04 17.63
C THR A 128 -7.16 -0.83 18.57
N LEU A 129 -7.32 0.38 18.03
CA LEU A 129 -7.21 1.63 18.79
C LEU A 129 -8.54 2.05 19.44
N HIS A 130 -9.64 1.32 19.18
CA HIS A 130 -11.00 1.66 19.62
C HIS A 130 -11.40 3.09 19.19
N LYS A 131 -11.12 3.44 17.91
CA LYS A 131 -11.41 4.75 17.33
C LYS A 131 -12.41 4.64 16.19
N PRO A 132 -13.18 5.72 15.92
CA PRO A 132 -14.06 5.76 14.77
C PRO A 132 -13.25 5.66 13.47
N LEU A 133 -13.85 5.03 12.45
CA LEU A 133 -13.32 4.95 11.10
C LEU A 133 -14.03 5.96 10.21
N ALA A 134 -13.26 6.83 9.56
CA ALA A 134 -13.71 7.68 8.47
C ALA A 134 -13.18 7.15 7.13
N LEU A 135 -13.83 7.51 6.03
CA LEU A 135 -13.44 7.10 4.68
C LEU A 135 -13.43 8.30 3.75
N LEU A 136 -12.31 8.53 3.09
CA LEU A 136 -12.20 9.46 1.97
C LEU A 136 -12.41 8.69 0.68
N TYR A 137 -13.40 9.06 -0.11
CA TYR A 137 -13.63 8.43 -1.40
C TYR A 137 -13.73 9.46 -2.52
N LYS A 138 -13.36 9.01 -3.72
CA LYS A 138 -13.32 9.83 -4.92
C LYS A 138 -14.60 9.61 -5.70
N GLU A 139 -15.40 10.65 -5.87
CA GLU A 139 -16.49 10.62 -6.81
C GLU A 139 -15.95 10.89 -8.23
N ARG A 140 -16.23 9.97 -9.14
CA ARG A 140 -15.88 10.15 -10.56
C ARG A 140 -17.09 10.66 -11.30
N ASP A 141 -16.95 11.80 -11.92
CA ASP A 141 -17.96 12.28 -12.88
C ASP A 141 -17.85 11.49 -14.17
N TYR A 142 -18.68 10.46 -14.29
CA TYR A 142 -18.77 9.63 -15.50
C TYR A 142 -19.42 10.34 -16.69
N SER A 143 -19.97 11.56 -16.50
CA SER A 143 -20.58 12.35 -17.58
C SER A 143 -19.53 13.03 -18.47
N LYS A 144 -18.30 13.16 -17.98
CA LYS A 144 -17.20 13.77 -18.74
C LYS A 144 -16.27 12.70 -19.28
N VAL A 145 -16.29 12.48 -20.59
CA VAL A 145 -15.33 11.64 -21.28
C VAL A 145 -14.00 12.40 -21.32
N SER A 146 -13.03 12.04 -20.48
CA SER A 146 -11.68 12.59 -20.52
C SER A 146 -10.98 12.13 -21.78
N LYS A 147 -10.55 13.07 -22.60
CA LYS A 147 -9.79 12.80 -23.84
C LYS A 147 -8.30 12.52 -23.59
N ASN A 148 -7.79 12.75 -22.38
CA ASN A 148 -6.39 12.53 -22.00
C ASN A 148 -6.29 11.78 -20.69
N ALA A 149 -5.48 10.71 -20.64
CA ALA A 149 -5.23 9.90 -19.44
C ALA A 149 -4.54 10.65 -18.28
N ALA A 150 -4.06 11.87 -18.53
CA ALA A 150 -3.42 12.73 -17.53
C ALA A 150 -4.41 13.64 -16.76
N GLU A 151 -5.59 13.90 -17.31
CA GLU A 151 -6.65 14.61 -16.62
C GLU A 151 -7.51 13.61 -15.86
N SER A 152 -7.19 13.40 -14.58
CA SER A 152 -8.05 12.61 -13.71
C SER A 152 -9.38 13.35 -13.53
N ASN A 153 -10.49 12.78 -14.04
CA ASN A 153 -11.87 13.27 -13.82
C ASN A 153 -12.30 13.12 -12.35
N ILE A 154 -11.40 13.42 -11.40
CA ILE A 154 -11.71 13.45 -9.98
C ILE A 154 -12.32 14.81 -9.73
N THR A 155 -13.63 14.88 -9.71
CA THR A 155 -14.34 16.14 -9.57
C THR A 155 -14.57 16.50 -8.12
N ASP A 156 -14.63 15.52 -7.22
CA ASP A 156 -14.86 15.79 -5.80
C ASP A 156 -14.30 14.67 -4.90
N MET A 157 -13.72 15.07 -3.77
CA MET A 157 -13.37 14.15 -2.70
C MET A 157 -14.43 14.25 -1.61
N ARG A 158 -15.10 13.16 -1.31
CA ARG A 158 -16.13 13.11 -0.26
C ARG A 158 -15.62 12.35 0.95
N LEU A 159 -15.99 12.85 2.10
CA LEU A 159 -15.67 12.26 3.39
C LEU A 159 -16.94 11.59 3.97
N LEU A 160 -16.82 10.33 4.34
CA LEU A 160 -17.76 9.65 5.23
C LEU A 160 -17.17 9.65 6.63
N GLY A 161 -17.87 10.25 7.58
CA GLY A 161 -17.38 10.49 8.95
C GLY A 161 -17.06 11.96 9.20
N ASP A 162 -16.37 12.24 10.30
CA ASP A 162 -16.04 13.59 10.73
C ASP A 162 -14.57 13.70 11.11
N VAL A 163 -13.87 14.73 10.61
CA VAL A 163 -12.45 15.01 10.86
C VAL A 163 -12.22 16.42 11.41
N ALA A 164 -13.27 17.24 11.53
CA ALA A 164 -13.15 18.64 11.95
C ALA A 164 -12.61 18.72 13.38
N GLY A 165 -11.52 19.48 13.55
CA GLY A 165 -10.81 19.63 14.84
C GLY A 165 -10.03 18.39 15.29
N LYS A 166 -10.06 17.29 14.55
CA LYS A 166 -9.50 16.00 14.99
C LYS A 166 -8.08 15.75 14.51
N THR A 167 -7.39 14.89 15.25
CA THR A 167 -6.16 14.23 14.79
C THR A 167 -6.55 13.03 13.94
N VAL A 168 -6.12 13.02 12.68
CA VAL A 168 -6.41 11.97 11.71
C VAL A 168 -5.19 11.05 11.57
N PHE A 169 -5.39 9.76 11.78
CA PHE A 169 -4.41 8.72 11.47
C PHE A 169 -4.86 7.94 10.24
N MET A 170 -3.97 7.73 9.28
CA MET A 170 -4.20 6.89 8.11
C MET A 170 -3.02 5.99 7.81
N ALA A 171 -3.29 4.75 7.41
CA ALA A 171 -2.28 3.76 7.06
C ALA A 171 -2.48 3.24 5.64
N ASP A 172 -1.36 3.04 4.94
CA ASP A 172 -1.32 2.41 3.63
C ASP A 172 -0.27 1.29 3.58
N ASP A 173 -0.26 0.46 2.53
CA ASP A 173 0.81 -0.53 2.32
C ASP A 173 2.07 0.13 1.80
N MET A 174 1.95 1.07 0.88
CA MET A 174 3.10 1.71 0.27
C MET A 174 2.86 3.18 -0.09
N ILE A 175 3.92 3.97 0.01
CA ILE A 175 3.99 5.32 -0.53
C ILE A 175 4.94 5.30 -1.73
N GLY A 176 4.40 5.39 -2.95
CA GLY A 176 5.19 5.56 -4.17
C GLY A 176 5.60 7.01 -4.36
N THR A 177 5.03 7.70 -5.35
CA THR A 177 5.22 9.15 -5.55
C THR A 177 4.49 10.03 -4.54
N GLY A 178 3.58 9.47 -3.75
CA GLY A 178 2.83 10.19 -2.72
C GLY A 178 1.73 11.12 -3.22
N GLY A 179 1.64 11.39 -4.53
CA GLY A 179 0.74 12.43 -5.04
C GLY A 179 -0.74 12.23 -4.71
N THR A 180 -1.23 10.98 -4.69
CA THR A 180 -2.61 10.68 -4.28
C THR A 180 -2.83 10.93 -2.79
N LEU A 181 -1.87 10.52 -1.96
CA LEU A 181 -1.92 10.69 -0.52
C LEU A 181 -1.87 12.16 -0.14
N LEU A 182 -0.95 12.94 -0.72
CA LEU A 182 -0.83 14.39 -0.51
C LEU A 182 -2.11 15.14 -0.89
N LYS A 183 -2.74 14.79 -2.03
CA LYS A 183 -4.05 15.37 -2.40
C LYS A 183 -5.12 15.05 -1.36
N GLY A 184 -5.16 13.81 -0.88
CA GLY A 184 -6.07 13.40 0.18
C GLY A 184 -5.84 14.18 1.48
N MET A 185 -4.58 14.30 1.91
CA MET A 185 -4.20 15.07 3.10
C MET A 185 -4.62 16.53 3.01
N LYS A 186 -4.39 17.17 1.86
CA LYS A 186 -4.82 18.55 1.62
C LYS A 186 -6.33 18.68 1.76
N SER A 187 -7.11 17.81 1.13
CA SER A 187 -8.58 17.83 1.24
C SER A 187 -9.05 17.64 2.68
N ILE A 188 -8.45 16.72 3.44
CA ILE A 188 -8.79 16.49 4.85
C ILE A 188 -8.43 17.71 5.70
N LYS A 189 -7.32 18.38 5.38
CA LYS A 189 -6.93 19.62 6.08
C LYS A 189 -7.92 20.74 5.81
N GLU A 190 -8.38 20.89 4.56
CA GLU A 190 -9.43 21.83 4.17
C GLU A 190 -10.79 21.53 4.83
N MET A 191 -11.06 20.25 5.14
CA MET A 191 -12.22 19.80 5.91
C MET A 191 -12.07 20.00 7.43
N GLY A 192 -10.99 20.65 7.88
CA GLY A 192 -10.80 21.11 9.24
C GLY A 192 -10.01 20.15 10.16
N ALA A 193 -9.33 19.13 9.64
CA ALA A 193 -8.46 18.29 10.47
C ALA A 193 -7.36 19.12 11.15
N SER A 194 -7.17 18.95 12.45
CA SER A 194 -6.15 19.67 13.23
C SER A 194 -4.76 19.14 12.93
N ARG A 195 -4.61 17.83 12.87
CA ARG A 195 -3.34 17.12 12.63
C ARG A 195 -3.58 15.89 11.76
N ILE A 196 -2.65 15.59 10.85
CA ILE A 196 -2.71 14.40 10.00
C ILE A 196 -1.42 13.62 10.16
N ILE A 197 -1.55 12.31 10.40
CA ILE A 197 -0.43 11.36 10.52
C ILE A 197 -0.67 10.25 9.53
N CYS A 198 0.32 10.02 8.67
CA CYS A 198 0.32 8.93 7.71
C CYS A 198 1.39 7.91 8.06
N ALA A 199 1.07 6.63 7.91
CA ALA A 199 2.01 5.54 8.02
C ALA A 199 1.95 4.65 6.79
N ALA A 200 3.08 4.08 6.39
CA ALA A 200 3.15 3.06 5.36
C ALA A 200 4.21 2.03 5.69
N SER A 201 3.92 0.76 5.38
CA SER A 201 4.86 -0.34 5.59
C SER A 201 6.04 -0.29 4.61
N LEU A 202 5.79 0.21 3.39
CA LEU A 202 6.78 0.31 2.30
C LEU A 202 6.86 1.76 1.78
N PRO A 203 7.60 2.65 2.46
CA PRO A 203 7.79 4.03 2.03
C PRO A 203 8.87 4.10 0.94
N LEU A 204 8.47 3.89 -0.32
CA LEU A 204 9.39 3.86 -1.47
C LEU A 204 9.89 5.26 -1.86
N PHE A 205 9.10 6.30 -1.61
CA PHE A 205 9.40 7.71 -1.91
C PHE A 205 10.03 7.93 -3.29
N SER A 206 9.33 7.49 -4.34
CA SER A 206 9.81 7.59 -5.71
C SER A 206 9.67 9.01 -6.28
N GLY A 207 10.61 9.43 -7.11
CA GLY A 207 10.60 10.76 -7.74
C GLY A 207 10.85 11.87 -6.71
N SER A 208 10.03 12.91 -6.73
CA SER A 208 10.08 14.09 -5.83
C SER A 208 9.28 13.89 -4.53
N ALA A 209 8.93 12.65 -4.17
CA ALA A 209 8.02 12.41 -3.06
C ALA A 209 8.50 13.02 -1.73
N ILE A 210 9.80 12.91 -1.42
CA ILE A 210 10.36 13.45 -0.16
C ILE A 210 10.20 14.97 -0.12
N GLU A 211 10.59 15.64 -1.18
CA GLU A 211 10.48 17.11 -1.32
C GLU A 211 9.02 17.57 -1.24
N ASP A 212 8.11 16.83 -1.87
CA ASP A 212 6.68 17.14 -1.89
C ASP A 212 6.04 16.96 -0.49
N PHE A 213 6.43 15.93 0.26
CA PHE A 213 5.99 15.75 1.64
C PHE A 213 6.59 16.79 2.58
N ASP A 214 7.86 17.14 2.43
CA ASP A 214 8.51 18.20 3.22
C ASP A 214 7.86 19.57 2.98
N ALA A 215 7.53 19.87 1.73
CA ALA A 215 6.82 21.10 1.38
C ALA A 215 5.40 21.13 2.00
N ALA A 216 4.67 20.01 1.99
CA ALA A 216 3.36 19.91 2.61
C ALA A 216 3.41 19.98 4.14
N TYR A 217 4.47 19.49 4.78
CA TYR A 217 4.64 19.54 6.23
C TYR A 217 4.86 20.98 6.76
N ARG A 218 5.44 21.85 5.93
CA ARG A 218 5.73 23.25 6.30
C ARG A 218 4.55 24.20 6.12
N GLN A 219 3.45 23.75 5.53
CA GLN A 219 2.18 24.49 5.37
C GLN A 219 1.21 24.20 6.50
#